data_936bafd516d9bf37f9332b6c049c794d
#
_entry.id   936bafd516d9bf37f9332b6c049c794d
#
_cell.length_a   1.000
_cell.length_b   1.000
_cell.length_c   1.000
_cell.angle_alpha   90.00
_cell.angle_beta   90.00
_cell.angle_gamma   90.00
#
_symmetry.space_group_name_H-M   'P 1'
#
loop_
_entity.id
_entity.type
_entity.pdbx_description
1 polymer ?
#
loop_
_entity_poly.entity_id
_entity_poly.type
_entity_poly.pdbx_seq_one_letter_code
_entity_poly.pdbx_strand_id
1 'polypeptide(L)'
;MKQPQLSRRMAMGTIAAAAALPSWAQTRVKPRALALIGDRYHNPDYIHVSLDKVFHELDLPIDYTMDYASLSAALLKPYQLLLILRDGMIWPGGYSGPDAYTHYETNLENAEDFPAAKSVSWMKEEQGQAVKNFVEAGGGFYPLHNSSHISLSSKNYREVMGGAYFGHPPLRPFQVHATANAHPITQGMKPFIVNDEQHYVDYDKDPRYVILESENLDGLTYEGRGTKSPAGWAYDFGKGRVVFTAVGHTIHAMWNPQYIELQKRSIRWLLRDL
;
A
#
# COMPACT_ATOMS: atom_id res chain seq x y z
N MET A 1 -78.59 41.10 -42.47
CA MET A 1 -78.26 40.02 -41.59
C MET A 1 -76.81 39.66 -41.86
N LYS A 2 -75.86 40.02 -40.99
CA LYS A 2 -74.40 39.83 -41.15
C LYS A 2 -73.94 38.73 -40.22
N GLN A 3 -73.32 37.69 -40.80
CA GLN A 3 -72.62 36.64 -40.02
C GLN A 3 -71.27 37.16 -39.47
N PRO A 4 -70.83 36.76 -38.26
CA PRO A 4 -69.52 37.12 -37.76
C PRO A 4 -68.46 36.07 -38.16
N GLN A 5 -67.30 36.55 -38.57
CA GLN A 5 -66.10 35.78 -38.90
C GLN A 5 -65.43 35.27 -37.66
N LEU A 6 -65.04 33.99 -37.67
CA LEU A 6 -64.22 33.36 -36.70
C LEU A 6 -62.74 33.64 -37.01
N SER A 7 -62.01 34.29 -36.07
CA SER A 7 -60.59 34.49 -36.16
C SER A 7 -59.83 33.24 -35.64
N ARG A 8 -58.97 32.67 -36.49
CA ARG A 8 -58.04 31.63 -36.13
C ARG A 8 -56.89 32.28 -35.36
N ARG A 9 -56.72 31.97 -34.02
CA ARG A 9 -55.51 32.21 -33.27
C ARG A 9 -54.58 31.08 -33.55
N MET A 10 -53.41 31.38 -34.17
CA MET A 10 -52.25 30.51 -34.21
C MET A 10 -51.60 30.45 -32.81
N ALA A 11 -51.55 29.26 -32.23
CA ALA A 11 -50.74 28.97 -31.07
C ALA A 11 -49.33 28.67 -31.57
N MET A 12 -48.38 29.59 -31.35
CA MET A 12 -46.94 29.32 -31.48
C MET A 12 -46.49 28.52 -30.28
N GLY A 13 -46.25 27.24 -30.47
CA GLY A 13 -45.55 26.39 -29.49
C GLY A 13 -44.06 26.68 -29.51
N THR A 14 -43.55 27.26 -28.45
CA THR A 14 -42.10 27.39 -28.21
C THR A 14 -41.53 26.03 -27.83
N ILE A 15 -40.79 25.39 -28.74
CA ILE A 15 -39.99 24.19 -28.44
C ILE A 15 -38.71 24.70 -27.71
N ALA A 16 -38.65 24.54 -26.40
CA ALA A 16 -37.44 24.72 -25.65
C ALA A 16 -36.51 23.52 -25.94
N ALA A 17 -35.54 23.73 -26.81
CA ALA A 17 -34.43 22.78 -26.97
C ALA A 17 -33.56 22.81 -25.71
N ALA A 18 -33.72 21.82 -24.85
CA ALA A 18 -32.77 21.56 -23.79
C ALA A 18 -31.44 21.14 -24.43
N ALA A 19 -30.46 22.03 -24.49
CA ALA A 19 -29.10 21.70 -24.89
C ALA A 19 -28.52 20.75 -23.83
N ALA A 20 -28.47 19.46 -24.12
CA ALA A 20 -27.72 18.50 -23.35
C ALA A 20 -26.25 18.89 -23.46
N LEU A 21 -25.64 19.33 -22.36
CA LEU A 21 -24.21 19.57 -22.28
C LEU A 21 -23.51 18.22 -22.57
N PRO A 22 -22.45 18.23 -23.38
CA PRO A 22 -21.75 17.02 -23.74
C PRO A 22 -21.13 16.38 -22.47
N SER A 23 -21.31 15.08 -22.31
CA SER A 23 -20.93 14.28 -21.12
C SER A 23 -19.42 14.20 -20.83
N TRP A 24 -18.57 14.80 -21.66
CA TRP A 24 -17.12 14.83 -21.49
C TRP A 24 -16.61 15.94 -20.53
N ALA A 25 -17.48 16.78 -20.03
CA ALA A 25 -17.10 17.90 -19.13
C ALA A 25 -17.20 17.56 -17.63
N GLN A 26 -17.46 16.33 -17.23
CA GLN A 26 -17.28 15.91 -15.86
C GLN A 26 -15.78 15.65 -15.65
N THR A 27 -15.07 16.63 -15.10
CA THR A 27 -13.73 16.41 -14.54
C THR A 27 -13.85 15.30 -13.49
N ARG A 28 -13.43 14.08 -13.84
CA ARG A 28 -13.30 13.00 -12.85
C ARG A 28 -12.37 13.49 -11.76
N VAL A 29 -12.88 13.61 -10.54
CA VAL A 29 -12.05 13.87 -9.37
C VAL A 29 -11.03 12.75 -9.31
N LYS A 30 -9.74 13.10 -9.34
CA LYS A 30 -8.66 12.10 -9.24
C LYS A 30 -8.75 11.37 -7.89
N PRO A 31 -8.55 10.06 -7.86
CA PRO A 31 -8.48 9.32 -6.60
C PRO A 31 -7.30 9.85 -5.77
N ARG A 32 -7.51 9.93 -4.45
CA ARG A 32 -6.48 10.35 -3.49
C ARG A 32 -5.97 9.16 -2.71
N ALA A 33 -4.67 9.15 -2.46
CA ALA A 33 -4.02 8.16 -1.63
C ALA A 33 -3.59 8.76 -0.28
N LEU A 34 -3.60 7.93 0.75
CA LEU A 34 -2.94 8.20 2.03
C LEU A 34 -1.84 7.17 2.23
N ALA A 35 -0.64 7.61 2.58
CA ALA A 35 0.46 6.76 2.98
C ALA A 35 0.81 6.97 4.46
N LEU A 36 0.66 5.94 5.28
CA LEU A 36 1.17 5.87 6.64
C LEU A 36 2.58 5.28 6.58
N ILE A 37 3.59 6.10 6.86
CA ILE A 37 4.99 5.77 6.62
C ILE A 37 5.87 6.02 7.84
N GLY A 38 7.04 5.40 7.83
CA GLY A 38 8.12 5.71 8.76
C GLY A 38 7.99 5.06 10.13
N ASP A 39 9.11 4.53 10.58
CA ASP A 39 9.31 3.95 11.91
C ASP A 39 10.79 3.98 12.27
N ARG A 40 11.18 3.30 13.35
CA ARG A 40 12.58 3.22 13.83
C ARG A 40 13.55 2.70 12.77
N TYR A 41 13.13 1.73 11.96
CA TYR A 41 13.99 1.01 11.00
C TYR A 41 13.84 1.56 9.58
N HIS A 42 12.73 2.25 9.31
CA HIS A 42 12.35 2.73 7.98
C HIS A 42 12.13 4.24 8.03
N ASN A 43 13.16 4.99 7.62
CA ASN A 43 13.09 6.45 7.60
C ASN A 43 12.00 6.93 6.63
N PRO A 44 11.07 7.79 7.10
CA PRO A 44 10.00 8.32 6.26
C PRO A 44 10.49 9.11 5.06
N ASP A 45 11.70 9.68 5.10
CA ASP A 45 12.23 10.51 4.02
C ASP A 45 12.48 9.68 2.75
N TYR A 46 13.21 8.56 2.82
CA TYR A 46 13.41 7.74 1.62
C TYR A 46 12.10 7.10 1.12
N ILE A 47 11.17 6.77 2.03
CA ILE A 47 9.88 6.21 1.65
C ILE A 47 9.08 7.26 0.87
N HIS A 48 9.01 8.48 1.41
CA HIS A 48 8.35 9.62 0.78
C HIS A 48 8.89 9.86 -0.64
N VAL A 49 10.20 10.04 -0.77
CA VAL A 49 10.85 10.27 -2.07
C VAL A 49 10.60 9.12 -3.05
N SER A 50 10.58 7.88 -2.55
CA SER A 50 10.36 6.71 -3.40
C SER A 50 8.92 6.63 -3.90
N LEU A 51 7.94 6.84 -3.03
CA LEU A 51 6.53 6.83 -3.40
C LEU A 51 6.15 8.02 -4.27
N ASP A 52 6.69 9.22 -3.97
CA ASP A 52 6.46 10.42 -4.78
C ASP A 52 6.83 10.20 -6.25
N LYS A 53 7.96 9.53 -6.52
CA LYS A 53 8.37 9.18 -7.88
C LYS A 53 7.28 8.36 -8.60
N VAL A 54 6.74 7.35 -7.93
CA VAL A 54 5.69 6.48 -8.51
C VAL A 54 4.39 7.25 -8.73
N PHE A 55 3.96 8.04 -7.73
CA PHE A 55 2.72 8.78 -7.77
C PHE A 55 2.76 9.95 -8.76
N HIS A 56 3.91 10.61 -8.88
CA HIS A 56 4.13 11.65 -9.90
C HIS A 56 4.01 11.09 -11.33
N GLU A 57 4.62 9.92 -11.60
CA GLU A 57 4.51 9.26 -12.90
C GLU A 57 3.07 8.78 -13.21
N LEU A 58 2.25 8.54 -12.19
CA LEU A 58 0.84 8.19 -12.32
C LEU A 58 -0.09 9.42 -12.38
N ASP A 59 0.43 10.61 -12.13
CA ASP A 59 -0.36 11.84 -11.96
C ASP A 59 -1.48 11.70 -10.92
N LEU A 60 -1.16 11.07 -9.76
CA LEU A 60 -2.06 10.82 -8.64
C LEU A 60 -1.64 11.59 -7.39
N PRO A 61 -2.56 12.27 -6.69
CA PRO A 61 -2.27 12.92 -5.42
C PRO A 61 -2.11 11.89 -4.30
N ILE A 62 -1.11 12.11 -3.45
CA ILE A 62 -0.82 11.32 -2.26
C ILE A 62 -0.55 12.24 -1.07
N ASP A 63 -1.15 11.93 0.06
CA ASP A 63 -0.87 12.56 1.34
C ASP A 63 -0.08 11.60 2.22
N TYR A 64 0.81 12.13 3.05
CA TYR A 64 1.67 11.34 3.94
C TYR A 64 1.38 11.64 5.40
N THR A 65 1.47 10.62 6.24
CA THR A 65 1.41 10.76 7.70
C THR A 65 2.34 9.78 8.39
N MET A 66 2.95 10.21 9.48
CA MET A 66 3.66 9.35 10.44
C MET A 66 2.81 9.13 11.71
N ASP A 67 1.69 9.82 11.83
CA ASP A 67 0.80 9.71 12.99
C ASP A 67 -0.05 8.44 12.90
N TYR A 68 0.56 7.33 13.33
CA TYR A 68 -0.11 6.04 13.41
C TYR A 68 -1.30 6.03 14.38
N ALA A 69 -1.31 6.94 15.39
CA ALA A 69 -2.38 6.99 16.37
C ALA A 69 -3.69 7.54 15.78
N SER A 70 -3.59 8.38 14.75
CA SER A 70 -4.75 8.97 14.06
C SER A 70 -5.47 8.03 13.10
N LEU A 71 -4.88 6.85 12.79
CA LEU A 71 -5.48 5.88 11.85
C LEU A 71 -6.89 5.49 12.31
N SER A 72 -7.88 5.86 11.53
CA SER A 72 -9.31 5.69 11.87
C SER A 72 -10.18 5.74 10.61
N ALA A 73 -11.43 5.31 10.74
CA ALA A 73 -12.40 5.42 9.65
C ALA A 73 -12.63 6.89 9.20
N ALA A 74 -12.54 7.85 10.13
CA ALA A 74 -12.66 9.26 9.81
C ALA A 74 -11.48 9.77 8.96
N LEU A 75 -10.25 9.38 9.31
CA LEU A 75 -9.06 9.70 8.54
C LEU A 75 -9.12 9.11 7.13
N LEU A 76 -9.58 7.86 7.00
CA LEU A 76 -9.59 7.15 5.71
C LEU A 76 -10.70 7.62 4.76
N LYS A 77 -11.75 8.29 5.28
CA LYS A 77 -12.94 8.65 4.52
C LYS A 77 -12.69 9.41 3.18
N PRO A 78 -11.75 10.37 3.07
CA PRO A 78 -11.53 11.12 1.82
C PRO A 78 -10.66 10.38 0.81
N TYR A 79 -10.13 9.20 1.12
CA TYR A 79 -9.17 8.48 0.29
C TYR A 79 -9.79 7.28 -0.40
N GLN A 80 -9.22 6.90 -1.54
CA GLN A 80 -9.57 5.70 -2.31
C GLN A 80 -8.47 4.64 -2.23
N LEU A 81 -7.27 5.02 -1.77
CA LEU A 81 -6.11 4.14 -1.65
C LEU A 81 -5.40 4.40 -0.32
N LEU A 82 -5.12 3.34 0.42
CA LEU A 82 -4.28 3.37 1.61
C LEU A 82 -2.99 2.59 1.34
N LEU A 83 -1.84 3.24 1.59
CA LEU A 83 -0.54 2.58 1.65
C LEU A 83 -0.06 2.56 3.09
N ILE A 84 0.62 1.47 3.48
CA ILE A 84 1.32 1.40 4.77
C ILE A 84 2.72 0.82 4.53
N LEU A 85 3.76 1.60 4.84
CA LEU A 85 5.13 1.17 4.97
C LEU A 85 5.65 1.61 6.34
N ARG A 86 5.30 0.83 7.34
CA ARG A 86 5.58 1.05 8.75
C ARG A 86 5.53 -0.26 9.51
N ASP A 87 6.47 -0.44 10.45
CA ASP A 87 6.51 -1.58 11.36
C ASP A 87 5.33 -1.59 12.35
N GLY A 88 5.02 -2.76 12.89
CA GLY A 88 4.00 -2.94 13.93
C GLY A 88 4.44 -2.50 15.32
N MET A 89 5.70 -2.16 15.53
CA MET A 89 6.29 -1.84 16.83
C MET A 89 6.54 -0.34 17.02
N ILE A 90 6.43 0.10 18.26
CA ILE A 90 6.87 1.41 18.76
C ILE A 90 7.60 1.23 20.08
N TRP A 91 8.37 2.22 20.48
CA TRP A 91 9.14 2.25 21.75
C TRP A 91 8.75 3.48 22.57
N PRO A 92 7.65 3.45 23.34
CA PRO A 92 7.18 4.62 24.10
C PRO A 92 8.17 5.15 25.12
N GLY A 93 9.00 4.27 25.71
CA GLY A 93 10.07 4.61 26.64
C GLY A 93 11.39 5.03 25.99
N GLY A 94 11.42 5.14 24.66
CA GLY A 94 12.66 5.30 23.92
C GLY A 94 13.40 3.98 23.68
N TYR A 95 14.56 4.07 23.07
CA TYR A 95 15.44 2.92 22.83
C TYR A 95 16.92 3.33 22.96
N SER A 96 17.70 2.43 23.51
CA SER A 96 19.16 2.53 23.53
C SER A 96 19.75 1.92 22.26
N GLY A 97 20.84 2.47 21.81
CA GLY A 97 21.54 1.99 20.63
C GLY A 97 21.39 2.88 19.41
N PRO A 98 22.26 2.69 18.42
CA PRO A 98 22.21 3.44 17.20
C PRO A 98 20.88 3.15 16.50
N ASP A 99 20.16 4.20 16.12
CA ASP A 99 19.18 4.09 15.07
C ASP A 99 19.92 3.90 13.73
N ALA A 100 19.19 3.71 12.64
CA ALA A 100 19.77 3.47 11.32
C ALA A 100 20.67 4.62 10.81
N TYR A 101 20.80 5.72 11.56
CA TYR A 101 21.50 6.95 11.19
C TYR A 101 22.65 7.32 12.12
N THR A 102 22.72 6.69 13.30
CA THR A 102 23.87 6.93 14.20
C THR A 102 25.04 6.08 13.73
N HIS A 103 26.19 6.75 13.57
CA HIS A 103 27.43 6.05 13.32
C HIS A 103 27.70 5.01 14.41
N TYR A 104 28.22 3.85 14.04
CA TYR A 104 28.68 2.79 14.96
C TYR A 104 29.69 3.27 16.01
N GLU A 105 30.22 4.46 15.83
CA GLU A 105 31.21 5.09 16.70
C GLU A 105 30.60 5.89 17.86
N THR A 106 29.30 6.02 17.95
CA THR A 106 28.71 6.50 19.21
C THR A 106 28.89 5.42 20.24
N ASN A 107 30.01 5.50 20.93
CA ASN A 107 30.28 4.71 22.10
C ASN A 107 29.13 4.87 23.07
N LEU A 108 28.32 3.84 23.16
CA LEU A 108 27.37 3.67 24.25
C LEU A 108 28.19 3.32 25.53
N GLU A 109 29.08 4.22 25.92
CA GLU A 109 29.92 4.03 27.11
C GLU A 109 29.06 3.80 28.36
N ASN A 110 27.78 4.15 28.28
CA ASN A 110 26.80 4.01 29.36
C ASN A 110 25.49 3.35 28.88
N ALA A 111 25.57 2.32 28.05
CA ALA A 111 24.38 1.56 27.65
C ALA A 111 23.60 0.99 28.85
N GLU A 112 24.28 0.81 29.97
CA GLU A 112 23.76 0.35 31.26
C GLU A 112 22.84 1.42 31.92
N ASP A 113 23.05 2.70 31.61
CA ASP A 113 22.28 3.82 32.17
C ASP A 113 20.94 4.03 31.45
N PHE A 114 20.74 3.39 30.30
CA PHE A 114 19.49 3.49 29.56
C PHE A 114 18.54 2.37 29.94
N PRO A 115 17.25 2.67 30.14
CA PRO A 115 16.27 1.62 30.36
C PRO A 115 16.26 0.67 29.17
N ALA A 116 16.13 -0.62 29.43
CA ALA A 116 16.01 -1.63 28.38
C ALA A 116 14.91 -1.22 27.40
N ALA A 117 15.28 -1.09 26.12
CA ALA A 117 14.34 -0.72 25.07
C ALA A 117 13.22 -1.78 25.01
N LYS A 118 11.99 -1.36 25.30
CA LYS A 118 10.83 -2.24 25.28
C LYS A 118 9.89 -1.80 24.16
N SER A 119 9.75 -2.66 23.17
CA SER A 119 8.78 -2.46 22.11
C SER A 119 7.37 -2.86 22.56
N VAL A 120 6.38 -2.17 22.01
CA VAL A 120 4.97 -2.53 22.10
C VAL A 120 4.33 -2.40 20.72
N SER A 121 3.30 -3.18 20.46
CA SER A 121 2.51 -3.02 19.24
C SER A 121 1.67 -1.75 19.30
N TRP A 122 1.64 -0.99 18.23
CA TRP A 122 0.89 0.28 18.18
C TRP A 122 -0.54 0.10 17.66
N MET A 123 -0.76 -0.84 16.74
CA MET A 123 -2.08 -1.00 16.14
C MET A 123 -3.06 -1.64 17.14
N LYS A 124 -4.12 -0.91 17.41
CA LYS A 124 -5.27 -1.39 18.16
C LYS A 124 -6.25 -2.07 17.20
N GLU A 125 -7.10 -2.94 17.75
CA GLU A 125 -8.06 -3.70 16.94
C GLU A 125 -9.08 -2.79 16.24
N GLU A 126 -9.45 -1.65 16.84
CA GLU A 126 -10.34 -0.66 16.22
C GLU A 126 -9.71 -0.03 14.96
N GLN A 127 -8.39 0.15 14.96
CA GLN A 127 -7.65 0.65 13.79
C GLN A 127 -7.59 -0.40 12.69
N GLY A 128 -7.32 -1.66 13.05
CA GLY A 128 -7.39 -2.79 12.12
C GLY A 128 -8.78 -2.96 11.51
N GLN A 129 -9.84 -2.79 12.32
CA GLN A 129 -11.22 -2.81 11.86
C GLN A 129 -11.52 -1.63 10.91
N ALA A 130 -10.95 -0.44 11.17
CA ALA A 130 -11.11 0.70 10.27
C ALA A 130 -10.49 0.44 8.89
N VAL A 131 -9.29 -0.18 8.84
CA VAL A 131 -8.66 -0.61 7.58
C VAL A 131 -9.51 -1.66 6.88
N LYS A 132 -9.99 -2.67 7.60
CA LYS A 132 -10.85 -3.72 7.04
C LYS A 132 -12.12 -3.13 6.43
N ASN A 133 -12.83 -2.29 7.16
CA ASN A 133 -14.06 -1.63 6.68
C ASN A 133 -13.80 -0.75 5.45
N PHE A 134 -12.67 -0.04 5.42
CA PHE A 134 -12.26 0.77 4.28
C PHE A 134 -12.13 -0.08 3.00
N VAL A 135 -11.47 -1.23 3.10
CA VAL A 135 -11.30 -2.13 1.95
C VAL A 135 -12.62 -2.79 1.58
N GLU A 136 -13.38 -3.30 2.54
CA GLU A 136 -14.71 -3.91 2.29
C GLU A 136 -15.67 -2.96 1.60
N ALA A 137 -15.56 -1.65 1.87
CA ALA A 137 -16.37 -0.60 1.25
C ALA A 137 -15.94 -0.25 -0.18
N GLY A 138 -14.78 -0.72 -0.65
CA GLY A 138 -14.27 -0.50 -2.02
C GLY A 138 -12.91 0.19 -2.10
N GLY A 139 -12.27 0.50 -0.99
CA GLY A 139 -10.93 1.08 -0.95
C GLY A 139 -9.86 0.10 -1.45
N GLY A 140 -8.81 0.64 -2.06
CA GLY A 140 -7.58 -0.09 -2.37
C GLY A 140 -6.64 -0.08 -1.17
N PHE A 141 -6.01 -1.22 -0.89
CA PHE A 141 -5.04 -1.34 0.21
C PHE A 141 -3.72 -1.91 -0.28
N TYR A 142 -2.64 -1.14 -0.08
CA TYR A 142 -1.29 -1.50 -0.48
C TYR A 142 -0.33 -1.51 0.73
N PRO A 143 -0.38 -2.55 1.57
CA PRO A 143 0.66 -2.78 2.55
C PRO A 143 1.98 -3.15 1.86
N LEU A 144 3.08 -2.57 2.34
CA LEU A 144 4.42 -2.77 1.80
C LEU A 144 5.36 -3.28 2.91
N HIS A 145 6.27 -4.16 2.53
CA HIS A 145 7.41 -4.57 3.31
C HIS A 145 7.04 -4.99 4.75
N ASN A 146 7.58 -4.28 5.74
CA ASN A 146 7.41 -4.57 7.17
C ASN A 146 6.01 -4.28 7.73
N SER A 147 5.10 -3.71 6.94
CA SER A 147 3.69 -3.57 7.35
C SER A 147 3.02 -4.92 7.64
N SER A 148 3.61 -6.02 7.14
CA SER A 148 3.22 -7.39 7.50
C SER A 148 3.40 -7.72 8.98
N HIS A 149 4.29 -7.01 9.69
CA HIS A 149 4.49 -7.15 11.14
C HIS A 149 3.27 -6.66 11.94
N ILE A 150 2.52 -5.68 11.43
CA ILE A 150 1.29 -5.18 12.07
C ILE A 150 0.27 -6.30 12.26
N SER A 151 0.26 -7.29 11.37
CA SER A 151 -0.62 -8.47 11.43
C SER A 151 -0.44 -9.32 12.70
N LEU A 152 0.67 -9.19 13.39
CA LEU A 152 0.93 -9.93 14.64
C LEU A 152 0.11 -9.39 15.81
N SER A 153 -0.41 -8.17 15.72
CA SER A 153 -1.12 -7.49 16.81
C SER A 153 -2.61 -7.22 16.53
N SER A 154 -3.06 -7.28 15.27
CA SER A 154 -4.45 -7.05 14.92
C SER A 154 -4.98 -8.16 14.00
N LYS A 155 -6.04 -8.85 14.46
CA LYS A 155 -6.72 -9.91 13.69
C LYS A 155 -7.41 -9.33 12.45
N ASN A 156 -8.10 -8.20 12.61
CA ASN A 156 -8.79 -7.54 11.50
C ASN A 156 -7.82 -7.05 10.42
N TYR A 157 -6.66 -6.49 10.84
CA TYR A 157 -5.61 -6.13 9.90
C TYR A 157 -5.04 -7.36 9.19
N ARG A 158 -4.71 -8.44 9.93
CA ARG A 158 -4.20 -9.70 9.37
C ARG A 158 -5.17 -10.31 8.36
N GLU A 159 -6.46 -10.28 8.67
CA GLU A 159 -7.49 -10.81 7.77
C GLU A 159 -7.51 -10.07 6.43
N VAL A 160 -7.40 -8.74 6.43
CA VAL A 160 -7.40 -7.95 5.20
C VAL A 160 -6.05 -7.95 4.50
N MET A 161 -4.94 -8.03 5.25
CA MET A 161 -3.59 -8.09 4.71
C MET A 161 -3.27 -9.47 4.07
N GLY A 162 -3.82 -10.54 4.66
CA GLY A 162 -3.74 -11.91 4.13
C GLY A 162 -2.49 -12.69 4.54
N GLY A 163 -1.74 -12.20 5.50
CA GLY A 163 -0.55 -12.85 6.03
C GLY A 163 0.10 -12.06 7.15
N ALA A 164 1.18 -12.58 7.70
CA ALA A 164 1.94 -11.93 8.76
C ALA A 164 3.44 -12.11 8.55
N TYR A 165 4.20 -11.18 9.05
CA TYR A 165 5.65 -11.26 9.12
C TYR A 165 6.09 -12.45 9.96
N PHE A 166 7.06 -13.20 9.45
CA PHE A 166 7.75 -14.24 10.20
C PHE A 166 9.16 -13.80 10.60
N GLY A 167 9.92 -13.25 9.66
CA GLY A 167 11.29 -12.81 9.89
C GLY A 167 12.01 -12.51 8.58
N HIS A 168 13.25 -12.09 8.68
CA HIS A 168 14.15 -11.92 7.55
C HIS A 168 15.61 -12.13 7.97
N PRO A 169 16.48 -12.65 7.09
CA PRO A 169 17.92 -12.59 7.30
C PRO A 169 18.42 -11.15 7.15
N PRO A 170 19.67 -10.85 7.51
CA PRO A 170 20.29 -9.56 7.22
C PRO A 170 20.18 -9.22 5.74
N LEU A 171 20.16 -7.90 5.46
CA LEU A 171 20.10 -7.32 4.11
C LEU A 171 21.06 -8.03 3.14
N ARG A 172 20.53 -8.47 1.98
CA ARG A 172 21.24 -9.25 0.98
C ARG A 172 20.63 -9.18 -0.40
N PRO A 173 21.38 -9.54 -1.45
CA PRO A 173 20.80 -9.70 -2.78
C PRO A 173 19.84 -10.89 -2.84
N PHE A 174 18.65 -10.66 -3.41
CA PHE A 174 17.72 -11.71 -3.78
C PHE A 174 16.97 -11.36 -5.08
N GLN A 175 16.50 -12.39 -5.77
CA GLN A 175 15.69 -12.22 -6.96
C GLN A 175 14.21 -12.19 -6.60
N VAL A 176 13.46 -11.32 -7.27
CA VAL A 176 11.99 -11.32 -7.27
C VAL A 176 11.50 -11.68 -8.65
N HIS A 177 10.56 -12.61 -8.74
CA HIS A 177 9.96 -13.03 -9.99
C HIS A 177 8.45 -13.28 -9.85
N ALA A 178 7.74 -13.21 -10.96
CA ALA A 178 6.33 -13.56 -11.01
C ALA A 178 6.17 -15.08 -10.84
N THR A 179 5.15 -15.47 -10.08
CA THR A 179 4.74 -16.87 -9.99
C THR A 179 4.04 -17.35 -11.28
N ALA A 180 3.68 -18.63 -11.33
CA ALA A 180 2.87 -19.16 -12.43
C ALA A 180 1.42 -18.63 -12.43
N ASN A 181 0.98 -17.96 -11.37
CA ASN A 181 -0.36 -17.39 -11.25
C ASN A 181 -0.47 -16.14 -12.14
N ALA A 182 -1.20 -16.26 -13.24
CA ALA A 182 -1.39 -15.13 -14.16
C ALA A 182 -2.17 -13.99 -13.49
N HIS A 183 -1.58 -12.80 -13.47
CA HIS A 183 -2.23 -11.62 -12.91
C HIS A 183 -1.89 -10.36 -13.73
N PRO A 184 -2.83 -9.42 -13.92
CA PRO A 184 -2.56 -8.18 -14.67
C PRO A 184 -1.34 -7.40 -14.14
N ILE A 185 -1.12 -7.38 -12.82
CA ILE A 185 0.01 -6.67 -12.20
C ILE A 185 1.36 -7.21 -12.71
N THR A 186 1.52 -8.52 -12.85
CA THR A 186 2.78 -9.17 -13.21
C THR A 186 2.92 -9.49 -14.69
N GLN A 187 1.93 -9.16 -15.52
CA GLN A 187 1.96 -9.44 -16.95
C GLN A 187 3.16 -8.76 -17.63
N GLY A 188 4.03 -9.57 -18.24
CA GLY A 188 5.23 -9.08 -18.94
C GLY A 188 6.36 -8.63 -18.01
N MET A 189 6.25 -8.83 -16.69
CA MET A 189 7.30 -8.53 -15.73
C MET A 189 8.50 -9.43 -15.96
N LYS A 190 9.69 -8.85 -15.96
CA LYS A 190 10.95 -9.60 -15.94
C LYS A 190 11.41 -9.81 -14.49
N PRO A 191 12.04 -10.94 -14.16
CA PRO A 191 12.71 -11.08 -12.87
C PRO A 191 13.72 -9.95 -12.65
N PHE A 192 13.83 -9.51 -11.40
CA PHE A 192 14.78 -8.48 -11.02
C PHE A 192 15.46 -8.80 -9.70
N ILE A 193 16.66 -8.28 -9.51
CA ILE A 193 17.45 -8.46 -8.29
C ILE A 193 17.43 -7.14 -7.51
N VAL A 194 17.23 -7.25 -6.19
CA VAL A 194 17.35 -6.15 -5.23
C VAL A 194 18.32 -6.55 -4.13
N ASN A 195 18.98 -5.55 -3.54
CA ASN A 195 19.67 -5.71 -2.26
C ASN A 195 18.76 -5.12 -1.18
N ASP A 196 18.05 -5.98 -0.47
CA ASP A 196 17.00 -5.61 0.48
C ASP A 196 16.85 -6.68 1.56
N GLU A 197 15.91 -6.53 2.48
CA GLU A 197 15.52 -7.57 3.43
C GLU A 197 14.56 -8.55 2.77
N GLN A 198 14.99 -9.81 2.60
CA GLN A 198 14.11 -10.86 2.11
C GLN A 198 13.15 -11.29 3.22
N HIS A 199 11.95 -10.74 3.22
CA HIS A 199 10.93 -11.11 4.21
C HIS A 199 10.38 -12.51 3.96
N TYR A 200 10.35 -13.30 5.03
CA TYR A 200 9.59 -14.55 5.11
C TYR A 200 8.27 -14.27 5.81
N VAL A 201 7.21 -14.80 5.28
CA VAL A 201 5.84 -14.50 5.72
C VAL A 201 5.03 -15.77 5.95
N ASP A 202 4.11 -15.71 6.91
CA ASP A 202 3.03 -16.68 7.08
C ASP A 202 1.84 -16.19 6.26
N TYR A 203 1.60 -16.84 5.12
CA TYR A 203 0.53 -16.47 4.21
C TYR A 203 -0.76 -17.24 4.54
N ASP A 204 -1.89 -16.54 4.65
CA ASP A 204 -3.14 -17.08 5.20
C ASP A 204 -4.23 -17.33 4.15
N LYS A 205 -4.02 -16.95 2.90
CA LYS A 205 -5.04 -17.04 1.84
C LYS A 205 -4.73 -18.15 0.84
N ASP A 206 -5.59 -18.29 -0.18
CA ASP A 206 -5.40 -19.25 -1.25
C ASP A 206 -4.08 -18.96 -2.00
N PRO A 207 -3.20 -19.96 -2.19
CA PRO A 207 -1.92 -19.80 -2.90
C PRO A 207 -2.04 -19.22 -4.32
N ARG A 208 -3.20 -19.34 -4.96
CA ARG A 208 -3.45 -18.74 -6.29
C ARG A 208 -3.33 -17.21 -6.32
N TYR A 209 -3.46 -16.54 -5.17
CA TYR A 209 -3.33 -15.09 -5.08
C TYR A 209 -1.87 -14.63 -4.91
N VAL A 210 -0.93 -15.54 -4.66
CA VAL A 210 0.50 -15.21 -4.61
C VAL A 210 0.97 -14.97 -6.04
N ILE A 211 1.35 -13.74 -6.35
CA ILE A 211 1.76 -13.31 -7.68
C ILE A 211 3.27 -13.09 -7.81
N LEU A 212 3.98 -12.98 -6.67
CA LEU A 212 5.42 -12.78 -6.61
C LEU A 212 6.05 -13.77 -5.63
N GLU A 213 7.24 -14.25 -5.98
CA GLU A 213 8.11 -15.03 -5.11
C GLU A 213 9.50 -14.37 -5.07
N SER A 214 10.13 -14.36 -3.91
CA SER A 214 11.54 -14.01 -3.72
C SER A 214 12.38 -15.25 -3.53
N GLU A 215 13.60 -15.25 -4.07
CA GLU A 215 14.57 -16.31 -3.89
C GLU A 215 15.95 -15.70 -3.64
N ASN A 216 16.60 -16.06 -2.50
CA ASN A 216 17.96 -15.58 -2.26
C ASN A 216 18.97 -16.22 -3.21
N LEU A 217 20.08 -15.50 -3.45
CA LEU A 217 21.08 -15.91 -4.45
C LEU A 217 22.25 -16.70 -3.84
N ASP A 218 22.31 -16.79 -2.52
CA ASP A 218 23.41 -17.44 -1.78
C ASP A 218 23.03 -18.79 -1.16
N GLY A 219 21.82 -19.26 -1.42
CA GLY A 219 21.34 -20.57 -0.96
C GLY A 219 21.04 -20.64 0.54
N LEU A 220 20.93 -19.48 1.24
CA LEU A 220 20.59 -19.45 2.65
C LEU A 220 19.20 -20.06 2.90
N THR A 221 19.13 -21.04 3.79
CA THR A 221 17.86 -21.53 4.35
C THR A 221 17.56 -20.74 5.63
N TYR A 222 16.53 -19.88 5.59
CA TYR A 222 16.16 -19.08 6.73
C TYR A 222 15.17 -19.83 7.64
N GLU A 223 15.58 -20.04 8.91
CA GLU A 223 14.74 -20.66 9.96
C GLU A 223 13.97 -21.93 9.49
N GLY A 224 14.61 -22.75 8.65
CA GLY A 224 14.01 -23.98 8.10
C GLY A 224 13.02 -23.77 6.96
N ARG A 225 12.79 -22.54 6.49
CA ARG A 225 11.83 -22.22 5.43
C ARG A 225 12.37 -22.29 4.01
N GLY A 226 13.64 -22.69 3.84
CA GLY A 226 14.29 -22.75 2.54
C GLY A 226 14.74 -21.39 2.02
N THR A 227 15.00 -21.32 0.72
CA THR A 227 15.57 -20.13 0.04
C THR A 227 14.51 -19.17 -0.48
N LYS A 228 13.24 -19.57 -0.49
CA LYS A 228 12.13 -18.88 -1.14
C LYS A 228 11.07 -18.42 -0.15
N SER A 229 10.41 -17.32 -0.50
CA SER A 229 9.25 -16.82 0.25
C SER A 229 8.26 -16.13 -0.70
N PRO A 230 6.93 -16.17 -0.42
CA PRO A 230 5.98 -15.29 -1.08
C PRO A 230 6.43 -13.83 -0.91
N ALA A 231 6.62 -13.12 -2.03
CA ALA A 231 7.08 -11.73 -2.05
C ALA A 231 5.98 -10.74 -2.45
N GLY A 232 4.80 -11.24 -2.78
CA GLY A 232 3.65 -10.40 -3.07
C GLY A 232 2.42 -11.21 -3.46
N TRP A 233 1.26 -10.65 -3.15
CA TRP A 233 -0.04 -11.22 -3.49
C TRP A 233 -1.05 -10.13 -3.82
N ALA A 234 -2.10 -10.50 -4.54
CA ALA A 234 -3.18 -9.61 -4.92
C ALA A 234 -4.52 -10.35 -4.94
N TYR A 235 -5.55 -9.75 -4.35
CA TYR A 235 -6.90 -10.32 -4.33
C TYR A 235 -7.98 -9.26 -4.06
N ASP A 236 -9.21 -9.60 -4.44
CA ASP A 236 -10.38 -8.83 -4.06
C ASP A 236 -10.78 -9.14 -2.61
N PHE A 237 -11.16 -8.10 -1.84
CA PHE A 237 -11.63 -8.23 -0.46
C PHE A 237 -12.86 -7.34 -0.27
N GLY A 238 -14.02 -7.96 -0.04
CA GLY A 238 -15.29 -7.24 -0.08
C GLY A 238 -15.51 -6.57 -1.43
N LYS A 239 -15.71 -5.24 -1.43
CA LYS A 239 -15.79 -4.43 -2.64
C LYS A 239 -14.45 -3.83 -3.06
N GLY A 240 -13.42 -3.95 -2.23
CA GLY A 240 -12.10 -3.39 -2.46
C GLY A 240 -11.09 -4.42 -2.96
N ARG A 241 -9.83 -4.02 -2.94
CA ARG A 241 -8.70 -4.81 -3.43
C ARG A 241 -7.49 -4.66 -2.51
N VAL A 242 -6.71 -5.71 -2.43
CA VAL A 242 -5.46 -5.74 -1.64
C VAL A 242 -4.31 -6.16 -2.54
N VAL A 243 -3.19 -5.47 -2.44
CA VAL A 243 -1.90 -5.88 -2.99
C VAL A 243 -0.85 -5.73 -1.89
N PHE A 244 -0.09 -6.77 -1.64
CA PHE A 244 1.10 -6.71 -0.79
C PHE A 244 2.35 -6.91 -1.63
N THR A 245 3.45 -6.21 -1.28
CA THR A 245 4.80 -6.48 -1.81
C THR A 245 5.84 -6.39 -0.69
N ALA A 246 6.74 -7.37 -0.64
CA ALA A 246 7.71 -7.52 0.45
C ALA A 246 8.96 -6.63 0.31
N VAL A 247 9.25 -6.08 -0.86
CA VAL A 247 10.37 -5.17 -1.11
C VAL A 247 10.07 -3.80 -0.52
N GLY A 248 11.05 -3.16 0.17
CA GLY A 248 10.78 -1.83 0.71
C GLY A 248 11.78 -1.26 1.71
N HIS A 249 12.83 -1.99 2.12
CA HIS A 249 13.76 -1.51 3.14
C HIS A 249 14.74 -0.45 2.63
N THR A 250 15.12 -0.51 1.36
CA THR A 250 16.10 0.41 0.81
C THR A 250 15.56 1.25 -0.34
N ILE A 251 16.04 2.50 -0.46
CA ILE A 251 15.70 3.36 -1.59
C ILE A 251 16.12 2.73 -2.92
N HIS A 252 17.25 2.02 -2.95
CA HIS A 252 17.74 1.35 -4.17
C HIS A 252 16.78 0.23 -4.62
N ALA A 253 16.24 -0.52 -3.67
CA ALA A 253 15.23 -1.54 -3.97
C ALA A 253 13.93 -0.90 -4.45
N MET A 254 13.45 0.14 -3.75
CA MET A 254 12.25 0.90 -4.12
C MET A 254 12.36 1.55 -5.51
N TRP A 255 13.58 1.93 -5.93
CA TRP A 255 13.86 2.55 -7.23
C TRP A 255 14.31 1.57 -8.31
N ASN A 256 14.33 0.26 -8.04
CA ASN A 256 14.55 -0.70 -9.11
C ASN A 256 13.50 -0.49 -10.23
N PRO A 257 13.90 -0.32 -11.51
CA PRO A 257 12.97 0.03 -12.58
C PRO A 257 11.82 -0.98 -12.77
N GLN A 258 12.09 -2.28 -12.57
CA GLN A 258 11.04 -3.31 -12.63
C GLN A 258 10.09 -3.19 -11.44
N TYR A 259 10.60 -2.83 -10.26
CA TYR A 259 9.78 -2.65 -9.08
C TYR A 259 8.93 -1.36 -9.14
N ILE A 260 9.47 -0.25 -9.69
CA ILE A 260 8.67 0.96 -9.96
C ILE A 260 7.49 0.63 -10.87
N GLU A 261 7.73 -0.11 -11.96
CA GLU A 261 6.65 -0.49 -12.85
C GLU A 261 5.63 -1.41 -12.18
N LEU A 262 6.10 -2.35 -11.35
CA LEU A 262 5.23 -3.21 -10.53
C LEU A 262 4.36 -2.40 -9.56
N GLN A 263 4.93 -1.40 -8.88
CA GLN A 263 4.19 -0.51 -7.98
C GLN A 263 3.12 0.28 -8.75
N LYS A 264 3.45 0.85 -9.92
CA LYS A 264 2.49 1.57 -10.76
C LYS A 264 1.32 0.67 -11.18
N ARG A 265 1.60 -0.55 -11.61
CA ARG A 265 0.57 -1.53 -12.00
C ARG A 265 -0.28 -1.96 -10.79
N SER A 266 0.34 -2.13 -9.63
CA SER A 266 -0.36 -2.43 -8.37
C SER A 266 -1.36 -1.32 -8.01
N ILE A 267 -0.92 -0.06 -8.07
CA ILE A 267 -1.77 1.10 -7.78
C ILE A 267 -2.93 1.20 -8.79
N ARG A 268 -2.67 1.05 -10.09
CA ARG A 268 -3.71 1.05 -11.11
C ARG A 268 -4.72 -0.07 -10.89
N TRP A 269 -4.24 -1.27 -10.58
CA TRP A 269 -5.14 -2.40 -10.32
C TRP A 269 -5.99 -2.15 -9.08
N LEU A 270 -5.42 -1.63 -7.99
CA LEU A 270 -6.14 -1.24 -6.77
C LEU A 270 -7.23 -0.20 -7.04
N LEU A 271 -6.96 0.73 -7.94
CA LEU A 271 -7.89 1.80 -8.36
C LEU A 271 -8.81 1.38 -9.53
N ARG A 272 -8.76 0.12 -9.98
CA ARG A 272 -9.57 -0.44 -11.08
C ARG A 272 -9.29 0.21 -12.45
N ASP A 273 -8.05 0.64 -12.66
CA ASP A 273 -7.55 1.28 -13.88
C ASP A 273 -6.54 0.38 -14.64
N LEU A 274 -6.58 -0.92 -14.34
CA LEU A 274 -5.75 -1.95 -14.96
C LEU A 274 -6.57 -3.23 -15.17
#